data_acfc2794aa0b22d3518ad0e744f2c2a9
#
_entry.id   acfc2794aa0b22d3518ad0e744f2c2a9
#
_cell.length_a   1.000
_cell.length_b   1.000
_cell.length_c   1.000
_cell.angle_alpha   90.00
_cell.angle_beta   90.00
_cell.angle_gamma   90.00
#
_symmetry.space_group_name_H-M   'P 1'
#
loop_
_entity.id
_entity.type
_entity.pdbx_description
1 polymer ?
#
loop_
_entity_poly.entity_id
_entity_poly.type
_entity_poly.pdbx_seq_one_letter_code
_entity_poly.pdbx_strand_id
1 'polypeptide(L)'
;FSVLGLILFLVVGTAAAGLWVRHALGSNVETFADPFAGLTTRAPQQAVQKGQEPATNFLVLGTDSRISAGDPSQWEIGAQRTDAIMIVQVSGDRKSVSVMSIPRDSWVDIPGHGQAKINAAYSYGGPTLTIQTVEQLTGIRIDHFIVADFESFKTLTDEIGGVTINLKTPQNLAGTDFNAGAQVLN
;
A
#
# COMPACT_ATOMS: atom_id res chain seq x y z
N PHE A 1 -30.30 42.89 -9.13
CA PHE A 1 -29.76 42.30 -7.88
C PHE A 1 -29.82 40.75 -7.86
N SER A 2 -30.79 40.12 -8.53
CA SER A 2 -31.00 38.66 -8.44
C SER A 2 -29.99 37.81 -9.21
N VAL A 3 -29.47 38.24 -10.37
CA VAL A 3 -28.52 37.49 -11.18
C VAL A 3 -27.13 37.47 -10.53
N LEU A 4 -26.68 38.59 -10.00
CA LEU A 4 -25.39 38.70 -9.30
C LEU A 4 -25.40 37.86 -8.01
N GLY A 5 -26.52 37.84 -7.29
CA GLY A 5 -26.71 36.98 -6.11
C GLY A 5 -26.65 35.48 -6.43
N LEU A 6 -27.24 35.07 -7.57
CA LEU A 6 -27.24 33.70 -8.02
C LEU A 6 -25.82 33.24 -8.42
N ILE A 7 -25.07 34.08 -9.12
CA ILE A 7 -23.69 33.81 -9.51
C ILE A 7 -22.79 33.68 -8.27
N LEU A 8 -22.93 34.59 -7.31
CA LEU A 8 -22.16 34.54 -6.06
C LEU A 8 -22.49 33.28 -5.27
N PHE A 9 -23.78 32.89 -5.20
CA PHE A 9 -24.18 31.63 -4.52
C PHE A 9 -23.61 30.39 -5.19
N LEU A 10 -23.58 30.33 -6.54
CA LEU A 10 -22.97 29.23 -7.28
C LEU A 10 -21.47 29.17 -7.07
N VAL A 11 -20.77 30.30 -7.09
CA VAL A 11 -19.30 30.32 -6.87
C VAL A 11 -18.96 29.92 -5.44
N VAL A 12 -19.68 30.41 -4.44
CA VAL A 12 -19.48 30.04 -3.04
C VAL A 12 -19.84 28.58 -2.81
N GLY A 13 -20.93 28.09 -3.41
CA GLY A 13 -21.39 26.72 -3.30
C GLY A 13 -20.39 25.73 -3.92
N THR A 14 -19.84 26.02 -5.09
CA THR A 14 -18.80 25.18 -5.73
C THR A 14 -17.48 25.21 -4.98
N ALA A 15 -17.08 26.37 -4.45
CA ALA A 15 -15.89 26.48 -3.62
C ALA A 15 -16.03 25.69 -2.29
N ALA A 16 -17.18 25.81 -1.64
CA ALA A 16 -17.48 25.06 -0.41
C ALA A 16 -17.55 23.54 -0.67
N ALA A 17 -18.17 23.10 -1.77
CA ALA A 17 -18.19 21.69 -2.17
C ALA A 17 -16.78 21.18 -2.48
N GLY A 18 -15.95 21.95 -3.19
CA GLY A 18 -14.55 21.60 -3.46
C GLY A 18 -13.70 21.49 -2.18
N LEU A 19 -13.88 22.40 -1.23
CA LEU A 19 -13.21 22.34 0.08
C LEU A 19 -13.70 21.17 0.91
N TRP A 20 -14.98 20.86 0.88
CA TRP A 20 -15.56 19.71 1.58
C TRP A 20 -15.03 18.39 1.02
N VAL A 21 -15.00 18.22 -0.32
CA VAL A 21 -14.43 17.05 -0.99
C VAL A 21 -12.94 16.92 -0.65
N ARG A 22 -12.18 18.00 -0.71
CA ARG A 22 -10.77 18.00 -0.34
C ARG A 22 -10.55 17.63 1.13
N HIS A 23 -11.40 18.10 2.03
CA HIS A 23 -11.35 17.75 3.45
C HIS A 23 -11.75 16.28 3.68
N ALA A 24 -12.84 15.82 3.06
CA ALA A 24 -13.32 14.44 3.17
C ALA A 24 -12.32 13.43 2.60
N LEU A 25 -11.64 13.76 1.49
CA LEU A 25 -10.57 12.92 0.93
C LEU A 25 -9.29 13.00 1.75
N GLY A 26 -8.96 14.14 2.34
CA GLY A 26 -7.74 14.35 3.13
C GLY A 26 -7.83 13.82 4.56
N SER A 27 -9.02 13.75 5.15
CA SER A 27 -9.20 13.28 6.54
C SER A 27 -9.09 11.77 6.70
N ASN A 28 -9.20 11.02 5.60
CA ASN A 28 -9.09 9.55 5.60
C ASN A 28 -7.74 9.04 5.07
N VAL A 29 -6.81 9.96 4.73
CA VAL A 29 -5.45 9.61 4.29
C VAL A 29 -4.48 10.08 5.36
N GLU A 30 -4.02 9.14 6.17
CA GLU A 30 -2.93 9.40 7.08
C GLU A 30 -1.61 9.46 6.30
N THR A 31 -0.96 10.62 6.36
CA THR A 31 0.34 10.83 5.73
C THR A 31 1.45 10.54 6.72
N PHE A 32 2.24 9.53 6.41
CA PHE A 32 3.50 9.26 7.13
C PHE A 32 4.57 10.28 6.73
N ALA A 33 5.56 10.45 7.61
CA ALA A 33 6.81 11.08 7.20
C ALA A 33 7.35 10.33 5.97
N ASP A 34 7.83 11.07 4.97
CA ASP A 34 8.29 10.47 3.71
C ASP A 34 9.37 9.40 3.98
N PRO A 35 9.06 8.10 3.78
CA PRO A 35 10.00 7.01 4.08
C PRO A 35 11.17 6.97 3.09
N PHE A 36 11.08 7.71 2.00
CA PHE A 36 12.12 7.81 0.98
C PHE A 36 13.15 8.90 1.32
N ALA A 37 12.80 9.89 2.17
CA ALA A 37 13.68 11.00 2.52
C ALA A 37 14.98 10.57 3.23
N GLY A 38 14.96 9.43 3.94
CA GLY A 38 16.13 8.87 4.63
C GLY A 38 17.00 7.94 3.78
N LEU A 39 16.62 7.66 2.54
CA LEU A 39 17.31 6.69 1.68
C LEU A 39 18.48 7.36 0.96
N THR A 40 19.70 7.05 1.39
CA THR A 40 20.95 7.56 0.78
C THR A 40 21.36 6.79 -0.47
N THR A 41 20.96 5.53 -0.56
CA THR A 41 21.25 4.65 -1.70
C THR A 41 19.95 4.03 -2.18
N ARG A 42 19.64 4.20 -3.46
CA ARG A 42 18.44 3.69 -4.10
C ARG A 42 18.78 2.84 -5.31
N ALA A 43 17.94 1.84 -5.60
CA ALA A 43 18.01 1.14 -6.87
C ALA A 43 17.89 2.13 -8.05
N PRO A 44 18.61 1.89 -9.17
CA PRO A 44 18.55 2.78 -10.33
C PRO A 44 17.14 2.82 -10.90
N GLN A 45 16.74 4.00 -11.40
CA GLN A 45 15.47 4.10 -12.11
C GLN A 45 15.54 3.31 -13.41
N GLN A 46 14.47 2.58 -13.75
CA GLN A 46 14.43 1.83 -15.00
C GLN A 46 14.55 2.77 -16.19
N ALA A 47 15.44 2.42 -17.13
CA ALA A 47 15.55 3.13 -18.37
C ALA A 47 14.27 2.94 -19.20
N VAL A 48 13.66 4.03 -19.59
CA VAL A 48 12.49 4.03 -20.48
C VAL A 48 12.88 4.51 -21.89
N GLN A 49 12.25 3.95 -22.90
CA GLN A 49 12.43 4.42 -24.25
C GLN A 49 11.78 5.80 -24.41
N LYS A 50 12.34 6.63 -25.30
CA LYS A 50 11.81 7.97 -25.56
C LYS A 50 10.33 7.91 -25.95
N GLY A 51 9.48 8.61 -25.20
CA GLY A 51 8.04 8.67 -25.40
C GLY A 51 7.23 7.60 -24.65
N GLN A 52 7.88 6.79 -23.80
CA GLN A 52 7.19 5.88 -22.90
C GLN A 52 7.21 6.44 -21.47
N GLU A 53 6.13 6.21 -20.75
CA GLU A 53 6.09 6.47 -19.30
C GLU A 53 6.78 5.31 -18.56
N PRO A 54 7.47 5.59 -17.44
CA PRO A 54 8.07 4.55 -16.64
C PRO A 54 6.99 3.68 -15.96
N ALA A 55 7.31 2.42 -15.72
CA ALA A 55 6.52 1.58 -14.85
C ALA A 55 6.55 2.15 -13.42
N THR A 56 5.48 1.96 -12.66
CA THR A 56 5.38 2.39 -11.27
C THR A 56 5.40 1.17 -10.36
N ASN A 57 6.30 1.15 -9.38
CA ASN A 57 6.47 0.04 -8.46
C ASN A 57 5.97 0.42 -7.07
N PHE A 58 5.03 -0.37 -6.57
CA PHE A 58 4.47 -0.26 -5.23
C PHE A 58 5.02 -1.39 -4.36
N LEU A 59 5.58 -1.07 -3.21
CA LEU A 59 5.85 -2.05 -2.16
C LEU A 59 4.62 -2.15 -1.27
N VAL A 60 4.00 -3.32 -1.24
CA VAL A 60 2.83 -3.60 -0.41
C VAL A 60 3.25 -4.50 0.75
N LEU A 61 3.03 -4.02 1.95
CA LEU A 61 3.35 -4.70 3.20
C LEU A 61 2.05 -5.06 3.93
N GLY A 62 1.83 -6.35 4.15
CA GLY A 62 0.74 -6.83 5.01
C GLY A 62 1.25 -7.04 6.42
N THR A 63 0.54 -6.54 7.41
CA THR A 63 0.87 -6.70 8.82
C THR A 63 -0.32 -7.26 9.60
N ASP A 64 -0.04 -8.11 10.58
CA ASP A 64 -1.04 -8.61 11.55
C ASP A 64 -1.28 -7.62 12.71
N SER A 65 -0.62 -6.47 12.66
CA SER A 65 -0.79 -5.42 13.64
C SER A 65 -2.26 -4.99 13.71
N ARG A 66 -2.83 -5.02 14.91
CA ARG A 66 -4.16 -4.43 15.21
C ARG A 66 -4.05 -2.94 15.55
N ILE A 67 -2.84 -2.40 15.52
CA ILE A 67 -2.58 -0.97 15.67
C ILE A 67 -2.83 -0.40 14.28
N SER A 68 -3.85 0.44 14.17
CA SER A 68 -4.17 1.14 12.93
C SER A 68 -2.88 1.76 12.37
N ALA A 69 -2.64 1.56 11.09
CA ALA A 69 -1.44 2.05 10.39
C ALA A 69 -1.24 3.57 10.53
N GLY A 70 -2.14 4.24 11.21
CA GLY A 70 -2.31 5.68 11.33
C GLY A 70 -1.59 6.39 12.44
N ASP A 71 -1.08 5.70 13.45
CA ASP A 71 -0.35 6.38 14.53
C ASP A 71 1.11 5.92 14.61
N PRO A 72 2.04 6.64 13.97
CA PRO A 72 3.47 6.32 14.03
C PRO A 72 4.04 6.34 15.45
N SER A 73 3.39 7.02 16.41
CA SER A 73 3.85 7.08 17.80
C SER A 73 3.67 5.75 18.53
N GLN A 74 2.80 4.88 18.02
CA GLN A 74 2.56 3.52 18.55
C GLN A 74 3.46 2.46 17.90
N TRP A 75 4.30 2.86 16.95
CA TRP A 75 5.24 1.96 16.31
C TRP A 75 6.46 1.73 17.21
N GLU A 76 6.33 0.84 18.16
CA GLU A 76 7.49 0.36 18.88
C GLU A 76 8.38 -0.47 17.95
N ILE A 77 9.64 -0.07 17.83
CA ILE A 77 10.66 -0.84 17.10
C ILE A 77 10.71 -2.24 17.70
N GLY A 78 10.44 -3.26 16.88
CA GLY A 78 10.43 -4.66 17.32
C GLY A 78 9.05 -5.28 17.56
N ALA A 79 7.97 -4.51 17.65
CA ALA A 79 6.63 -5.02 17.94
C ALA A 79 5.86 -5.48 16.70
N GLN A 80 6.25 -5.04 15.49
CA GLN A 80 5.53 -5.33 14.25
C GLN A 80 6.37 -6.14 13.28
N ARG A 81 5.74 -7.16 12.70
CA ARG A 81 6.32 -7.96 11.62
C ARG A 81 5.43 -7.86 10.40
N THR A 82 6.05 -7.78 9.25
CA THR A 82 5.33 -7.92 7.98
C THR A 82 5.17 -9.39 7.66
N ASP A 83 3.94 -9.82 7.44
CA ASP A 83 3.62 -11.21 7.08
C ASP A 83 3.52 -11.40 5.57
N ALA A 84 3.17 -10.36 4.85
CA ALA A 84 3.17 -10.32 3.40
C ALA A 84 4.06 -9.18 2.91
N ILE A 85 4.93 -9.47 1.95
CA ILE A 85 5.80 -8.49 1.28
C ILE A 85 5.63 -8.72 -0.22
N MET A 86 5.09 -7.74 -0.93
CA MET A 86 4.84 -7.84 -2.37
C MET A 86 5.30 -6.58 -3.09
N ILE A 87 5.87 -6.77 -4.27
CA ILE A 87 6.07 -5.68 -5.23
C ILE A 87 4.97 -5.79 -6.28
N VAL A 88 4.19 -4.72 -6.43
CA VAL A 88 3.18 -4.58 -7.48
C VAL A 88 3.69 -3.56 -8.48
N GLN A 89 3.92 -4.00 -9.71
CA GLN A 89 4.35 -3.13 -10.80
C GLN A 89 3.19 -2.87 -11.74
N VAL A 90 2.91 -1.60 -11.96
CA VAL A 90 1.99 -1.14 -13.01
C VAL A 90 2.83 -0.70 -14.21
N SER A 91 2.60 -1.32 -15.38
CA SER A 91 3.34 -0.97 -16.61
C SER A 91 3.15 0.50 -16.98
N GLY A 92 4.12 1.08 -17.67
CA GLY A 92 4.08 2.48 -18.08
C GLY A 92 2.87 2.82 -18.97
N ASP A 93 2.43 1.89 -19.81
CA ASP A 93 1.23 2.03 -20.64
C ASP A 93 -0.09 1.76 -19.88
N ARG A 94 -0.02 1.46 -18.58
CA ARG A 94 -1.15 1.18 -17.67
C ARG A 94 -2.03 -0.01 -18.11
N LYS A 95 -1.52 -0.92 -18.94
CA LYS A 95 -2.30 -2.05 -19.46
C LYS A 95 -2.04 -3.37 -18.75
N SER A 96 -0.95 -3.46 -17.97
CA SER A 96 -0.60 -4.66 -17.25
C SER A 96 -0.15 -4.38 -15.82
N VAL A 97 -0.42 -5.34 -14.95
CA VAL A 97 0.03 -5.36 -13.56
C VAL A 97 0.76 -6.67 -13.33
N SER A 98 1.96 -6.58 -12.78
CA SER A 98 2.74 -7.74 -12.34
C SER A 98 2.88 -7.72 -10.83
N VAL A 99 2.75 -8.88 -10.20
CA VAL A 99 2.90 -9.01 -8.73
C VAL A 99 4.01 -10.01 -8.43
N MET A 100 4.95 -9.60 -7.60
CA MET A 100 6.03 -10.44 -7.09
C MET A 100 5.93 -10.51 -5.56
N SER A 101 5.70 -11.69 -5.03
CA SER A 101 5.72 -11.93 -3.58
C SER A 101 7.13 -12.29 -3.11
N ILE A 102 7.55 -11.70 -2.00
CA ILE A 102 8.82 -12.00 -1.34
C ILE A 102 8.48 -12.76 -0.05
N PRO A 103 8.96 -14.03 0.11
CA PRO A 103 8.70 -14.77 1.33
C PRO A 103 9.27 -14.04 2.56
N ARG A 104 8.46 -13.84 3.59
CA ARG A 104 8.84 -13.10 4.81
C ARG A 104 10.06 -13.67 5.53
N ASP A 105 10.34 -14.96 5.34
CA ASP A 105 11.45 -15.67 5.96
C ASP A 105 12.71 -15.70 5.08
N SER A 106 12.72 -14.99 3.95
CA SER A 106 13.90 -14.86 3.11
C SER A 106 15.09 -14.33 3.91
N TRP A 107 16.21 -15.04 3.85
CA TRP A 107 17.44 -14.68 4.55
C TRP A 107 18.23 -13.70 3.69
N VAL A 108 18.35 -12.47 4.14
CA VAL A 108 18.90 -11.35 3.35
C VAL A 108 19.82 -10.49 4.21
N ASP A 109 20.65 -9.69 3.54
CA ASP A 109 21.44 -8.65 4.21
C ASP A 109 20.55 -7.42 4.42
N ILE A 110 20.38 -7.03 5.70
CA ILE A 110 19.63 -5.85 6.10
C ILE A 110 20.62 -4.72 6.40
N PRO A 111 20.60 -3.61 5.67
CA PRO A 111 21.54 -2.51 5.86
C PRO A 111 21.69 -2.06 7.31
N GLY A 112 22.92 -2.11 7.82
CA GLY A 112 23.22 -1.73 9.21
C GLY A 112 22.90 -2.80 10.27
N HIS A 113 22.29 -3.94 9.90
CA HIS A 113 21.86 -4.98 10.84
C HIS A 113 22.40 -6.38 10.49
N GLY A 114 23.13 -6.51 9.35
CA GLY A 114 23.66 -7.79 8.90
C GLY A 114 22.57 -8.72 8.35
N GLN A 115 22.86 -10.05 8.31
CA GLN A 115 21.95 -11.02 7.73
C GLN A 115 20.84 -11.43 8.72
N ALA A 116 19.61 -11.33 8.26
CA ALA A 116 18.41 -11.74 9.01
C ALA A 116 17.25 -12.08 8.05
N LYS A 117 16.12 -12.53 8.60
CA LYS A 117 14.89 -12.67 7.84
C LYS A 117 14.40 -11.28 7.38
N ILE A 118 13.95 -11.19 6.13
CA ILE A 118 13.57 -9.89 5.53
C ILE A 118 12.48 -9.16 6.31
N ASN A 119 11.55 -9.88 6.95
CA ASN A 119 10.50 -9.29 7.78
C ASN A 119 11.03 -8.55 9.02
N ALA A 120 12.28 -8.83 9.45
CA ALA A 120 12.92 -8.11 10.53
C ALA A 120 13.30 -6.67 10.15
N ALA A 121 13.45 -6.37 8.86
CA ALA A 121 13.77 -5.02 8.40
C ALA A 121 12.73 -4.00 8.86
N TYR A 122 11.45 -4.38 8.83
CA TYR A 122 10.37 -3.51 9.32
C TYR A 122 10.46 -3.26 10.83
N SER A 123 10.74 -4.30 11.59
CA SER A 123 10.93 -4.19 13.05
C SER A 123 12.17 -3.38 13.44
N TYR A 124 13.23 -3.38 12.62
CA TYR A 124 14.47 -2.67 12.92
C TYR A 124 14.45 -1.19 12.53
N GLY A 125 13.81 -0.85 11.43
CA GLY A 125 13.86 0.51 10.89
C GLY A 125 12.63 0.93 10.09
N GLY A 126 11.50 0.24 10.31
CA GLY A 126 10.20 0.60 9.71
C GLY A 126 10.20 0.52 8.18
N PRO A 127 9.31 1.33 7.56
CA PRO A 127 9.17 1.35 6.11
C PRO A 127 10.46 1.68 5.37
N THR A 128 11.22 2.65 5.83
CA THR A 128 12.46 3.11 5.19
C THR A 128 13.47 1.98 5.05
N LEU A 129 13.76 1.25 6.12
CA LEU A 129 14.72 0.14 6.08
C LEU A 129 14.19 -1.03 5.26
N THR A 130 12.87 -1.28 5.30
CA THR A 130 12.25 -2.32 4.49
C THR A 130 12.37 -2.01 3.00
N ILE A 131 12.08 -0.76 2.58
CA ILE A 131 12.24 -0.31 1.20
C ILE A 131 13.70 -0.50 0.76
N GLN A 132 14.66 -0.02 1.56
CA GLN A 132 16.08 -0.15 1.26
C GLN A 132 16.51 -1.61 1.10
N THR A 133 16.06 -2.50 1.99
CA THR A 133 16.37 -3.93 1.95
C THR A 133 15.78 -4.58 0.70
N VAL A 134 14.52 -4.26 0.36
CA VAL A 134 13.84 -4.80 -0.82
C VAL A 134 14.50 -4.30 -2.11
N GLU A 135 14.83 -3.01 -2.21
CA GLU A 135 15.54 -2.45 -3.36
C GLU A 135 16.93 -3.10 -3.52
N GLN A 136 17.66 -3.31 -2.43
CA GLN A 136 18.97 -3.97 -2.46
C GLN A 136 18.86 -5.43 -2.91
N LEU A 137 17.86 -6.15 -2.43
CA LEU A 137 17.63 -7.55 -2.79
C LEU A 137 17.25 -7.74 -4.25
N THR A 138 16.35 -6.87 -4.75
CA THR A 138 15.67 -7.07 -6.04
C THR A 138 16.25 -6.24 -7.18
N GLY A 139 16.97 -5.16 -6.86
CA GLY A 139 17.38 -4.15 -7.84
C GLY A 139 16.23 -3.33 -8.40
N ILE A 140 15.01 -3.48 -7.87
CA ILE A 140 13.81 -2.77 -8.32
C ILE A 140 13.64 -1.53 -7.46
N ARG A 141 13.60 -0.35 -8.10
CA ARG A 141 13.29 0.89 -7.42
C ARG A 141 11.83 0.93 -7.02
N ILE A 142 11.56 1.24 -5.77
CA ILE A 142 10.21 1.38 -5.22
C ILE A 142 9.79 2.85 -5.29
N ASP A 143 8.65 3.13 -5.92
CA ASP A 143 8.14 4.49 -6.09
C ASP A 143 7.12 4.86 -5.01
N HIS A 144 6.33 3.87 -4.57
CA HIS A 144 5.33 4.03 -3.52
C HIS A 144 5.36 2.85 -2.57
N PHE A 145 4.91 3.06 -1.33
CA PHE A 145 4.69 1.96 -0.41
C PHE A 145 3.29 2.04 0.21
N ILE A 146 2.77 0.88 0.56
CA ILE A 146 1.46 0.70 1.17
C ILE A 146 1.64 -0.27 2.32
N VAL A 147 1.14 0.09 3.50
CA VAL A 147 0.99 -0.83 4.63
C VAL A 147 -0.50 -1.12 4.78
N ALA A 148 -0.86 -2.38 4.73
CA ALA A 148 -2.24 -2.84 4.93
C ALA A 148 -2.30 -3.74 6.15
N ASP A 149 -3.12 -3.39 7.11
CA ASP A 149 -3.58 -4.27 8.18
C ASP A 149 -4.89 -4.95 7.79
N PHE A 150 -5.42 -5.80 8.65
CA PHE A 150 -6.67 -6.51 8.39
C PHE A 150 -7.86 -5.57 8.22
N GLU A 151 -7.94 -4.48 8.98
CA GLU A 151 -9.05 -3.52 8.89
C GLU A 151 -8.99 -2.72 7.58
N SER A 152 -7.81 -2.25 7.20
CA SER A 152 -7.60 -1.58 5.92
C SER A 152 -7.88 -2.50 4.74
N PHE A 153 -7.46 -3.76 4.82
CA PHE A 153 -7.73 -4.76 3.78
C PHE A 153 -9.22 -5.04 3.66
N LYS A 154 -9.93 -5.22 4.78
CA LYS A 154 -11.38 -5.39 4.80
C LYS A 154 -12.09 -4.19 4.20
N THR A 155 -11.78 -2.98 4.68
CA THR A 155 -12.38 -1.74 4.17
C THR A 155 -12.17 -1.60 2.65
N LEU A 156 -10.95 -1.85 2.18
CA LEU A 156 -10.64 -1.82 0.74
C LEU A 156 -11.48 -2.85 -0.03
N THR A 157 -11.62 -4.07 0.52
CA THR A 157 -12.40 -5.13 -0.11
C THR A 157 -13.87 -4.74 -0.21
N ASP A 158 -14.43 -4.16 0.84
CA ASP A 158 -15.81 -3.68 0.88
C ASP A 158 -16.04 -2.56 -0.15
N GLU A 159 -15.13 -1.57 -0.22
CA GLU A 159 -15.21 -0.43 -1.14
C GLU A 159 -15.17 -0.83 -2.63
N ILE A 160 -14.43 -1.88 -2.97
CA ILE A 160 -14.39 -2.39 -4.36
C ILE A 160 -15.54 -3.36 -4.69
N GLY A 161 -16.47 -3.60 -3.74
CA GLY A 161 -17.62 -4.48 -3.91
C GLY A 161 -17.31 -5.96 -3.73
N GLY A 162 -16.26 -6.29 -2.99
CA GLY A 162 -15.85 -7.65 -2.67
C GLY A 162 -14.89 -8.26 -3.71
N VAL A 163 -14.35 -9.41 -3.35
CA VAL A 163 -13.43 -10.19 -4.19
C VAL A 163 -14.11 -11.50 -4.61
N THR A 164 -14.17 -11.74 -5.92
CA THR A 164 -14.69 -13.00 -6.44
C THR A 164 -13.65 -14.10 -6.29
N ILE A 165 -13.98 -15.14 -5.53
CA ILE A 165 -13.19 -16.36 -5.42
C ILE A 165 -13.95 -17.55 -6.01
N ASN A 166 -13.20 -18.52 -6.52
CA ASN A 166 -13.76 -19.76 -7.06
C ASN A 166 -13.17 -20.96 -6.28
N LEU A 167 -13.93 -21.51 -5.36
CA LEU A 167 -13.52 -22.65 -4.55
C LEU A 167 -13.79 -23.95 -5.30
N LYS A 168 -12.79 -24.82 -5.40
CA LYS A 168 -12.94 -26.14 -6.03
C LYS A 168 -13.79 -27.09 -5.19
N THR A 169 -13.74 -26.96 -3.88
CA THR A 169 -14.49 -27.77 -2.90
C THR A 169 -15.02 -26.86 -1.80
N PRO A 170 -16.12 -27.24 -1.13
CA PRO A 170 -16.58 -26.53 0.06
C PRO A 170 -15.49 -26.44 1.12
N GLN A 171 -15.38 -25.30 1.78
CA GLN A 171 -14.40 -25.02 2.83
C GLN A 171 -15.10 -24.46 4.06
N ASN A 172 -14.65 -24.86 5.25
CA ASN A 172 -14.97 -24.17 6.48
C ASN A 172 -13.74 -23.39 6.93
N LEU A 173 -13.84 -22.07 6.96
CA LEU A 173 -12.76 -21.17 7.37
C LEU A 173 -13.23 -20.36 8.58
N ALA A 174 -12.54 -20.52 9.68
CA ALA A 174 -12.83 -19.82 10.94
C ALA A 174 -14.31 -19.91 11.41
N GLY A 175 -14.97 -21.04 11.15
CA GLY A 175 -16.38 -21.28 11.54
C GLY A 175 -17.41 -20.78 10.52
N THR A 176 -16.99 -20.25 9.39
CA THR A 176 -17.85 -19.87 8.26
C THR A 176 -17.77 -20.90 7.15
N ASP A 177 -18.92 -21.40 6.69
CA ASP A 177 -19.01 -22.36 5.59
C ASP A 177 -19.06 -21.64 4.24
N PHE A 178 -18.14 -22.00 3.36
CA PHE A 178 -18.08 -21.51 1.99
C PHE A 178 -18.37 -22.65 1.03
N ASN A 179 -19.30 -22.43 0.10
CA ASN A 179 -19.67 -23.42 -0.89
C ASN A 179 -18.60 -23.54 -1.99
N ALA A 180 -18.59 -24.67 -2.72
CA ALA A 180 -17.84 -24.76 -3.95
C ALA A 180 -18.43 -23.83 -5.02
N GLY A 181 -17.60 -23.34 -5.93
CA GLY A 181 -18.00 -22.46 -7.02
C GLY A 181 -17.55 -21.01 -6.83
N ALA A 182 -17.99 -20.15 -7.71
CA ALA A 182 -17.70 -18.73 -7.69
C ALA A 182 -18.60 -18.03 -6.64
N GLN A 183 -17.98 -17.24 -5.79
CA GLN A 183 -18.69 -16.43 -4.78
C GLN A 183 -17.93 -15.15 -4.50
N VAL A 184 -18.64 -14.10 -4.11
CA VAL A 184 -18.05 -12.81 -3.72
C VAL A 184 -17.88 -12.81 -2.20
N LEU A 185 -16.68 -12.48 -1.76
CA LEU A 185 -16.33 -12.27 -0.36
C LEU A 185 -16.12 -10.78 -0.10
N ASN A 186 -16.68 -10.27 0.95
CA ASN A 186 -16.58 -8.91 1.47
C ASN A 186 -16.44 -8.94 3.01
#